data_71efdbd71accf043d18ebbb46f0183b3
#
_entry.id   71efdbd71accf043d18ebbb46f0183b3
#
_cell.length_a   1.000
_cell.length_b   1.000
_cell.length_c   1.000
_cell.angle_alpha   90.00
_cell.angle_beta   90.00
_cell.angle_gamma   90.00
#
_symmetry.space_group_name_H-M   'P 1'
#
loop_
_entity.id
_entity.type
_entity.pdbx_description
1 polymer ?
#
loop_
_entity_poly.entity_id
_entity_poly.type
_entity_poly.pdbx_seq_one_letter_code
_entity_poly.pdbx_strand_id
1 'polypeptide(L)'
;MKKIQATVSEKTLIADIYISDAEKNIIGYSCTMIAEEYMKKNHPDTKEWGCEMDISSKRDENGNWNETWKISVYAVTKGLEFTDME
;
A
#
# COMPACT_ATOMS: atom_id res chain seq x y z
N MET A 1 37.55 3.20 -15.79
CA MET A 1 36.32 2.69 -15.15
C MET A 1 35.38 3.85 -14.87
N LYS A 2 34.22 3.81 -15.45
CA LYS A 2 33.19 4.83 -15.23
C LYS A 2 32.13 4.30 -14.24
N LYS A 3 31.63 5.19 -13.40
CA LYS A 3 30.58 4.84 -12.45
C LYS A 3 29.30 5.59 -12.80
N ILE A 4 28.19 4.88 -12.78
CA ILE A 4 26.86 5.47 -12.93
C ILE A 4 26.18 5.51 -11.56
N GLN A 5 25.63 6.66 -11.23
CA GLN A 5 24.79 6.84 -10.06
C GLN A 5 23.33 6.61 -10.46
N ALA A 6 22.65 5.75 -9.74
CA ALA A 6 21.23 5.48 -9.95
C ALA A 6 20.46 5.59 -8.64
N THR A 7 19.21 6.07 -8.73
CA THR A 7 18.32 6.10 -7.58
C THR A 7 17.61 4.75 -7.49
N VAL A 8 17.73 4.11 -6.33
CA VAL A 8 17.08 2.83 -6.04
C VAL A 8 15.96 3.05 -5.04
N SER A 9 14.80 2.49 -5.33
CA SER A 9 13.66 2.54 -4.43
C SER A 9 13.32 1.13 -3.94
N GLU A 10 13.16 0.97 -2.64
CA GLU A 10 12.71 -0.27 -2.03
C GLU A 10 11.39 -0.05 -1.31
N LYS A 11 10.51 -1.03 -1.41
CA LYS A 11 9.22 -1.03 -0.72
C LYS A 11 9.24 -2.07 0.38
N THR A 12 8.86 -1.66 1.58
CA THR A 12 8.71 -2.56 2.72
C THR A 12 7.27 -2.53 3.18
N LEU A 13 6.63 -3.69 3.21
CA LEU A 13 5.24 -3.80 3.66
C LEU A 13 5.12 -3.41 5.13
N ILE A 14 4.26 -2.44 5.41
CA ILE A 14 3.95 -2.02 6.78
C ILE A 14 2.72 -2.77 7.29
N ALA A 15 1.64 -2.79 6.52
CA ALA A 15 0.39 -3.42 6.93
C ALA A 15 -0.53 -3.68 5.74
N ASP A 16 -1.39 -4.68 5.92
CA ASP A 16 -2.53 -4.93 5.05
C ASP A 16 -3.81 -4.58 5.82
N ILE A 17 -4.63 -3.71 5.24
CA ILE A 17 -5.89 -3.28 5.82
C ILE A 17 -7.02 -3.90 5.01
N TYR A 18 -7.92 -4.60 5.68
CA TYR A 18 -9.04 -5.27 5.04
C TYR A 18 -10.34 -4.53 5.31
N ILE A 19 -11.12 -4.28 4.26
CA ILE A 19 -12.38 -3.57 4.35
C ILE A 19 -13.46 -4.42 3.66
N SER A 20 -14.51 -4.76 4.41
CA SER A 20 -15.64 -5.51 3.90
C SER A 20 -16.65 -4.60 3.18
N ASP A 21 -17.61 -5.19 2.46
CA ASP A 21 -18.69 -4.45 1.79
C ASP A 21 -19.47 -3.56 2.73
N ALA A 22 -19.77 -4.06 3.93
CA ALA A 22 -20.52 -3.28 4.92
C ALA A 22 -19.77 -2.04 5.36
N GLU A 23 -18.46 -2.16 5.54
CA GLU A 23 -17.61 -1.05 5.95
C GLU A 23 -17.43 -0.02 4.85
N LYS A 24 -17.35 -0.43 3.59
CA LYS A 24 -17.25 0.48 2.45
C LYS A 24 -18.41 1.45 2.39
N ASN A 25 -19.62 0.98 2.67
CA ASN A 25 -20.82 1.81 2.64
C ASN A 25 -20.85 2.85 3.77
N ILE A 26 -20.19 2.57 4.88
CA ILE A 26 -20.15 3.45 6.03
C ILE A 26 -19.05 4.49 5.89
N ILE A 27 -17.90 4.06 5.41
CA ILE A 27 -16.69 4.90 5.42
C ILE A 27 -16.71 5.93 4.28
N GLY A 28 -17.10 5.54 3.07
CA GLY A 28 -17.09 6.43 1.91
C GLY A 28 -15.70 6.97 1.53
N TYR A 29 -14.66 6.37 2.06
CA TYR A 29 -13.29 6.80 1.83
C TYR A 29 -12.65 6.13 0.63
N SER A 30 -11.70 6.82 0.02
CA SER A 30 -10.82 6.23 -0.97
C SER A 30 -9.72 5.39 -0.29
N CYS A 31 -9.09 4.51 -1.05
CA CYS A 31 -7.94 3.73 -0.60
C CYS A 31 -6.85 4.61 0.04
N THR A 32 -6.53 5.72 -0.62
CA THR A 32 -5.49 6.65 -0.14
C THR A 32 -5.84 7.27 1.21
N MET A 33 -7.11 7.65 1.40
CA MET A 33 -7.55 8.25 2.66
C MET A 33 -7.47 7.27 3.82
N ILE A 34 -7.84 6.03 3.58
CA ILE A 34 -7.76 4.96 4.60
C ILE A 34 -6.32 4.71 4.99
N ALA A 35 -5.43 4.60 4.00
CA ALA A 35 -4.00 4.42 4.24
C ALA A 35 -3.40 5.61 4.99
N GLU A 36 -3.80 6.82 4.63
CA GLU A 36 -3.34 8.05 5.29
C GLU A 36 -3.72 8.09 6.77
N GLU A 37 -4.96 7.76 7.09
CA GLU A 37 -5.42 7.70 8.47
C GLU A 37 -4.64 6.67 9.29
N TYR A 38 -4.40 5.49 8.69
CA TYR A 38 -3.60 4.45 9.33
C TYR A 38 -2.18 4.94 9.61
N MET A 39 -1.53 5.57 8.64
CA MET A 39 -0.16 6.06 8.80
C MET A 39 -0.06 7.18 9.83
N LYS A 40 -1.00 8.11 9.85
CA LYS A 40 -1.02 9.19 10.86
C LYS A 40 -1.17 8.65 12.28
N LYS A 41 -1.94 7.59 12.44
CA LYS A 41 -2.20 7.00 13.75
C LYS A 41 -1.06 6.13 14.25
N ASN A 42 -0.49 5.31 13.37
CA ASN A 42 0.46 4.26 13.75
C ASN A 42 1.92 4.56 13.40
N HIS A 43 2.15 5.36 12.36
CA HIS A 43 3.49 5.67 11.85
C HIS A 43 3.61 7.14 11.44
N PRO A 44 3.39 8.07 12.38
CA PRO A 44 3.35 9.50 12.04
C PRO A 44 4.69 10.05 11.53
N ASP A 45 5.79 9.38 11.84
CA ASP A 45 7.13 9.83 11.46
C ASP A 45 7.57 9.32 10.09
N THR A 46 6.81 8.44 9.48
CA THR A 46 7.13 7.91 8.14
C THR A 46 6.66 8.90 7.08
N LYS A 47 7.61 9.53 6.41
CA LYS A 47 7.32 10.58 5.42
C LYS A 47 7.05 10.04 4.03
N GLU A 48 7.75 8.97 3.65
CA GLU A 48 7.62 8.39 2.32
C GLU A 48 6.93 7.04 2.42
N TRP A 49 5.72 6.97 1.92
CA TRP A 49 4.93 5.74 1.90
C TRP A 49 3.99 5.74 0.70
N GLY A 50 3.51 4.55 0.38
CA GLY A 50 2.52 4.36 -0.68
C GLY A 50 1.53 3.29 -0.31
N CYS A 51 0.49 3.16 -1.09
CA CYS A 51 -0.50 2.11 -0.90
C CYS A 51 -0.94 1.51 -2.23
N GLU A 52 -1.35 0.25 -2.17
CA GLU A 52 -1.93 -0.48 -3.29
C GLU A 52 -3.21 -1.14 -2.81
N MET A 53 -4.18 -1.31 -3.70
CA MET A 53 -5.44 -1.94 -3.36
C MET A 53 -5.70 -3.15 -4.25
N ASP A 54 -6.03 -4.27 -3.61
CA ASP A 54 -6.54 -5.46 -4.27
C ASP A 54 -7.98 -5.70 -3.86
N ILE A 55 -8.80 -6.09 -4.82
CA ILE A 55 -10.21 -6.40 -4.58
C ILE A 55 -10.39 -7.90 -4.79
N SER A 56 -10.90 -8.59 -3.76
CA SER A 56 -11.26 -9.99 -3.83
C SER A 56 -12.78 -10.13 -3.78
N SER A 57 -13.33 -10.95 -4.68
CA SER A 57 -14.77 -11.24 -4.69
C SER A 57 -14.99 -12.70 -4.36
N LYS A 58 -15.89 -12.96 -3.44
CA LYS A 58 -16.32 -14.31 -3.08
C LYS A 58 -17.83 -14.43 -3.10
N ARG A 59 -18.30 -15.59 -3.54
CA ARG A 59 -19.72 -15.91 -3.51
C ARG A 59 -20.04 -16.60 -2.18
N ASP A 60 -21.05 -16.10 -1.47
CA ASP A 60 -21.47 -16.70 -0.21
C ASP A 60 -22.44 -17.86 -0.40
N GLU A 61 -22.89 -18.47 0.70
CA GLU A 61 -23.81 -19.60 0.69
C GLU A 61 -25.17 -19.29 0.04
N ASN A 62 -25.56 -18.02 0.09
CA ASN A 62 -26.81 -17.56 -0.49
C ASN A 62 -26.70 -17.15 -1.96
N GLY A 63 -25.49 -17.27 -2.54
CA GLY A 63 -25.24 -16.92 -3.92
C GLY A 63 -24.94 -15.44 -4.13
N ASN A 64 -24.79 -14.65 -3.08
CA ASN A 64 -24.44 -13.24 -3.17
C ASN A 64 -22.94 -13.06 -3.29
N TRP A 65 -22.53 -12.06 -4.07
CA TRP A 65 -21.13 -11.70 -4.21
C TRP A 65 -20.74 -10.69 -3.13
N ASN A 66 -19.67 -11.00 -2.41
CA ASN A 66 -19.10 -10.12 -1.40
C ASN A 66 -17.69 -9.70 -1.84
N GLU A 67 -17.42 -8.41 -1.79
CA GLU A 67 -16.10 -7.87 -2.07
C GLU A 67 -15.35 -7.56 -0.78
N THR A 68 -14.07 -7.89 -0.76
CA THR A 68 -13.17 -7.47 0.30
C THR A 68 -12.04 -6.67 -0.34
N TRP A 69 -11.80 -5.48 0.17
CA TRP A 69 -10.69 -4.65 -0.25
C TRP A 69 -9.50 -4.89 0.67
N LYS A 70 -8.38 -5.21 0.07
CA LYS A 70 -7.11 -5.28 0.80
C LYS A 70 -6.27 -4.09 0.40
N ILE A 71 -6.01 -3.22 1.36
CA ILE A 71 -5.17 -2.04 1.16
C ILE A 71 -3.82 -2.32 1.78
N SER A 72 -2.80 -2.45 0.94
CA SER A 72 -1.42 -2.72 1.38
C SER A 72 -0.66 -1.41 1.46
N VAL A 73 -0.10 -1.11 2.62
CA VAL A 73 0.64 0.12 2.87
C VAL A 73 2.12 -0.20 2.96
N TYR A 74 2.93 0.54 2.24
CA TYR A 74 4.38 0.32 2.15
C TYR A 74 5.15 1.55 2.56
N ALA A 75 6.24 1.34 3.29
CA ALA A 75 7.27 2.36 3.42
C ALA A 75 8.15 2.32 2.17
N VAL A 76 8.50 3.49 1.68
CA VAL A 76 9.36 3.62 0.51
C VAL A 76 10.70 4.19 0.95
N THR A 77 11.77 3.43 0.71
CA THR A 77 13.12 3.86 1.00
C THR A 77 13.83 4.14 -0.32
N LYS A 78 14.39 5.33 -0.45
CA LYS A 78 15.16 5.73 -1.62
C LYS A 78 16.61 5.84 -1.25
N GLY A 79 17.48 5.30 -2.10
CA GLY A 79 18.90 5.36 -1.93
C GLY A 79 19.60 5.61 -3.24
N LEU A 80 20.91 5.81 -3.16
CA LEU A 80 21.75 5.94 -4.33
C LEU A 80 22.62 4.70 -4.45
N GLU A 81 22.70 4.19 -5.67
CA GLU A 81 23.56 3.07 -5.99
C GLU A 81 24.52 3.47 -7.09
N PHE A 82 25.77 3.04 -6.98
CA PHE A 82 26.79 3.30 -7.98
C PHE A 82 27.15 2.01 -8.68
N THR A 83 27.07 2.03 -9.98
CA THR A 83 27.40 0.88 -10.82
C THR A 83 28.64 1.21 -11.68
N ASP A 84 29.60 0.31 -11.69
CA ASP A 84 30.75 0.46 -12.55
C ASP A 84 30.38 0.18 -14.00
N MET A 85 30.80 1.06 -14.89
CA MET A 85 30.62 0.87 -16.33
C MET A 85 32.02 0.80 -16.98
N GLU A 86 32.17 -0.22 -17.78
CA GLU A 86 33.33 -0.39 -18.62
C GLU A 86 33.07 0.05 -20.06
#